data_1fef45a2376d47083fb825ea952189fe
#
_entry.id   1fef45a2376d47083fb825ea952189fe
#
_cell.length_a   1.000
_cell.length_b   1.000
_cell.length_c   1.000
_cell.angle_alpha   90.00
_cell.angle_beta   90.00
_cell.angle_gamma   90.00
#
_symmetry.space_group_name_H-M   'P 1'
#
loop_
_entity.id
_entity.type
_entity.pdbx_description
1 polymer ?
#
loop_
_entity_poly.entity_id
_entity_poly.type
_entity_poly.pdbx_seq_one_letter_code
_entity_poly.pdbx_strand_id
1 'polypeptide(L)'
;NISVMAIEAPTPDAIGHFVEWLVSESGWSVTERTGEQPVPVQAKHVCLLFRRFLSFGDDITQPYVQALEARGVRHVLVGGKTFHDREEVETIRAALAAIEWPDDELSVFATLRGALFAIGDEELLEWKLGSREHGFGVFHPFRIPATIPPHLSPIGSPLQLLQQVHRPRNNVP
;
A
#
# COMPACT_ATOMS: atom_id res chain seq x y z
N ASN A 1 -18.88 9.57 35.31
CA ASN A 1 -18.21 8.28 35.07
C ASN A 1 -18.94 7.60 33.91
N ILE A 2 -18.47 7.83 32.70
CA ILE A 2 -18.92 7.04 31.55
C ILE A 2 -18.18 5.71 31.63
N SER A 3 -18.92 4.64 31.90
CA SER A 3 -18.35 3.30 31.98
C SER A 3 -17.85 2.90 30.56
N VAL A 4 -16.61 2.44 30.47
CA VAL A 4 -15.99 1.93 29.23
C VAL A 4 -16.80 0.80 28.58
N MET A 5 -17.71 0.16 29.33
CA MET A 5 -18.59 -0.93 28.86
C MET A 5 -19.80 -0.47 28.03
N ALA A 6 -20.04 0.85 27.86
CA ALA A 6 -21.21 1.37 27.14
C ALA A 6 -20.94 1.75 25.67
N ILE A 7 -19.73 1.51 25.15
CA ILE A 7 -19.40 1.80 23.74
C ILE A 7 -19.55 0.47 22.96
N GLU A 8 -20.72 0.25 22.41
CA GLU A 8 -21.03 -0.93 21.56
C GLU A 8 -20.35 -0.86 20.19
N ALA A 9 -20.01 0.34 19.72
CA ALA A 9 -19.29 0.52 18.46
C ALA A 9 -17.78 0.43 18.67
N PRO A 10 -17.01 -0.13 17.70
CA PRO A 10 -15.57 -0.07 17.74
C PRO A 10 -15.09 1.39 17.87
N THR A 11 -14.16 1.66 18.79
CA THR A 11 -13.68 3.01 19.07
C THR A 11 -13.26 3.80 17.83
N PRO A 12 -12.59 3.20 16.82
CA PRO A 12 -12.25 3.89 15.57
C PRO A 12 -13.47 4.42 14.83
N ASP A 13 -14.53 3.62 14.73
CA ASP A 13 -15.76 4.00 14.04
C ASP A 13 -16.50 5.15 14.76
N ALA A 14 -16.60 5.08 16.08
CA ALA A 14 -17.19 6.14 16.88
C ALA A 14 -16.42 7.47 16.76
N ILE A 15 -15.07 7.40 16.67
CA ILE A 15 -14.24 8.59 16.47
C ILE A 15 -14.41 9.13 15.04
N GLY A 16 -14.49 8.25 14.04
CA GLY A 16 -14.78 8.65 12.66
C GLY A 16 -16.09 9.44 12.56
N HIS A 17 -17.17 8.92 13.14
CA HIS A 17 -18.47 9.60 13.22
C HIS A 17 -18.40 10.95 13.95
N PHE A 18 -17.72 10.98 15.10
CA PHE A 18 -17.55 12.22 15.84
C PHE A 18 -16.84 13.31 15.04
N VAL A 19 -15.76 12.95 14.33
CA VAL A 19 -15.01 13.90 13.49
C VAL A 19 -15.86 14.37 12.31
N GLU A 20 -16.58 13.47 11.65
CA GLU A 20 -17.51 13.79 10.57
C GLU A 20 -18.56 14.80 11.05
N TRP A 21 -19.27 14.50 12.16
CA TRP A 21 -20.25 15.40 12.75
C TRP A 21 -19.63 16.74 13.13
N LEU A 22 -18.41 16.72 13.71
CA LEU A 22 -17.73 17.93 14.17
C LEU A 22 -17.44 18.89 13.00
N VAL A 23 -17.04 18.38 11.84
CA VAL A 23 -16.66 19.20 10.69
C VAL A 23 -17.82 19.55 9.76
N SER A 24 -18.92 18.78 9.80
CA SER A 24 -20.06 18.97 8.89
C SER A 24 -21.29 19.58 9.55
N GLU A 25 -21.60 19.24 10.82
CA GLU A 25 -22.90 19.52 11.43
C GLU A 25 -22.83 20.28 12.75
N SER A 26 -21.68 20.30 13.45
CA SER A 26 -21.58 20.85 14.81
C SER A 26 -21.87 22.34 14.90
N GLY A 27 -21.64 23.09 13.82
CA GLY A 27 -21.70 24.55 13.81
C GLY A 27 -20.60 25.22 14.67
N TRP A 28 -19.62 24.44 15.17
CA TRP A 28 -18.52 24.98 15.96
C TRP A 28 -17.55 25.78 15.10
N SER A 29 -16.93 26.77 15.73
CA SER A 29 -15.91 27.62 15.12
C SER A 29 -14.64 27.67 15.95
N VAL A 30 -13.51 27.91 15.30
CA VAL A 30 -12.19 28.06 15.91
C VAL A 30 -11.57 29.38 15.42
N THR A 31 -10.77 30.02 16.27
CA THR A 31 -9.93 31.15 15.85
C THR A 31 -8.56 30.60 15.46
N GLU A 32 -8.18 30.74 14.20
CA GLU A 32 -6.86 30.33 13.72
C GLU A 32 -5.79 31.29 14.26
N ARG A 33 -4.57 30.78 14.46
CA ARG A 33 -3.46 31.53 15.05
C ARG A 33 -3.11 32.82 14.29
N THR A 34 -3.39 32.83 12.99
CA THR A 34 -3.12 33.98 12.10
C THR A 34 -4.38 34.76 11.73
N GLY A 35 -5.56 34.36 12.26
CA GLY A 35 -6.85 34.96 11.94
C GLY A 35 -7.43 35.71 13.11
N GLU A 36 -8.11 36.83 12.84
CA GLU A 36 -8.81 37.61 13.86
C GLU A 36 -10.26 37.14 14.09
N GLN A 37 -10.84 36.46 13.08
CA GLN A 37 -12.24 36.02 13.15
C GLN A 37 -12.36 34.51 13.27
N PRO A 38 -13.37 34.01 14.00
CA PRO A 38 -13.67 32.60 14.08
C PRO A 38 -14.07 32.05 12.70
N VAL A 39 -13.53 30.88 12.35
CA VAL A 39 -13.88 30.12 11.13
C VAL A 39 -14.54 28.79 11.52
N PRO A 40 -15.44 28.23 10.71
CA PRO A 40 -16.02 26.92 10.98
C PRO A 40 -14.92 25.85 11.15
N VAL A 41 -15.15 24.90 12.06
CA VAL A 41 -14.23 23.78 12.27
C VAL A 41 -14.10 22.98 10.98
N GLN A 42 -12.87 22.66 10.61
CA GLN A 42 -12.51 21.84 9.45
C GLN A 42 -11.60 20.69 9.89
N ALA A 43 -11.44 19.66 9.03
CA ALA A 43 -10.59 18.51 9.35
C ALA A 43 -9.15 18.91 9.77
N LYS A 44 -8.58 19.96 9.17
CA LYS A 44 -7.25 20.50 9.52
C LYS A 44 -7.11 20.99 10.98
N HIS A 45 -8.25 21.28 11.64
CA HIS A 45 -8.26 21.75 13.03
C HIS A 45 -8.37 20.59 14.03
N VAL A 46 -8.55 19.35 13.57
CA VAL A 46 -8.69 18.17 14.42
C VAL A 46 -7.38 17.40 14.43
N CYS A 47 -6.93 17.00 15.60
CA CYS A 47 -5.76 16.16 15.77
C CYS A 47 -6.09 14.95 16.66
N LEU A 48 -5.89 13.74 16.13
CA LEU A 48 -5.98 12.49 16.87
C LEU A 48 -4.59 12.12 17.37
N LEU A 49 -4.42 12.06 18.69
CA LEU A 49 -3.13 11.76 19.31
C LEU A 49 -3.10 10.31 19.77
N PHE A 50 -2.10 9.57 19.31
CA PHE A 50 -1.85 8.21 19.72
C PHE A 50 -0.61 8.13 20.61
N ARG A 51 -0.70 7.35 21.69
CA ARG A 51 0.45 7.11 22.58
C ARG A 51 1.55 6.31 21.87
N ARG A 52 1.17 5.44 20.93
CA ARG A 52 2.03 4.60 20.09
C ARG A 52 1.32 4.30 18.77
N PHE A 53 2.06 4.04 17.72
CA PHE A 53 1.50 3.67 16.42
C PHE A 53 1.47 2.15 16.21
N LEU A 54 2.41 1.44 16.83
CA LEU A 54 2.51 -0.02 16.74
C LEU A 54 2.18 -0.67 18.08
N SER A 55 1.45 -1.79 18.04
CA SER A 55 1.18 -2.65 19.19
C SER A 55 1.33 -4.10 18.75
N PHE A 56 2.32 -4.82 19.32
CA PHE A 56 2.66 -6.21 18.98
C PHE A 56 2.92 -6.45 17.48
N GLY A 57 3.43 -5.43 16.76
CA GLY A 57 3.68 -5.49 15.33
C GLY A 57 2.54 -4.93 14.46
N ASP A 58 1.34 -4.76 15.00
CA ASP A 58 0.18 -4.24 14.28
C ASP A 58 0.13 -2.71 14.35
N ASP A 59 -0.26 -2.09 13.23
CA ASP A 59 -0.51 -0.65 13.17
C ASP A 59 -1.89 -0.34 13.75
N ILE A 60 -1.90 0.23 14.96
CA ILE A 60 -3.14 0.58 15.68
C ILE A 60 -3.84 1.80 15.09
N THR A 61 -3.21 2.55 14.20
CA THR A 61 -3.80 3.75 13.58
C THR A 61 -4.65 3.40 12.35
N GLN A 62 -4.39 2.25 11.73
CA GLN A 62 -5.05 1.83 10.49
C GLN A 62 -6.58 1.77 10.57
N PRO A 63 -7.21 1.23 11.63
CA PRO A 63 -8.67 1.25 11.77
C PRO A 63 -9.25 2.67 11.83
N TYR A 64 -8.52 3.62 12.41
CA TYR A 64 -8.94 5.03 12.48
C TYR A 64 -8.84 5.71 11.12
N VAL A 65 -7.77 5.43 10.38
CA VAL A 65 -7.59 5.90 8.99
C VAL A 65 -8.76 5.41 8.14
N GLN A 66 -9.07 4.11 8.18
CA GLN A 66 -10.19 3.52 7.43
C GLN A 66 -11.54 4.13 7.84
N ALA A 67 -11.76 4.39 9.13
CA ALA A 67 -12.99 5.00 9.61
C ALA A 67 -13.17 6.45 9.13
N LEU A 68 -12.08 7.22 8.99
CA LEU A 68 -12.10 8.57 8.42
C LEU A 68 -12.29 8.55 6.90
N GLU A 69 -11.61 7.64 6.20
CA GLU A 69 -11.72 7.47 4.75
C GLU A 69 -13.14 7.08 4.32
N ALA A 70 -13.75 6.12 5.03
CA ALA A 70 -15.11 5.68 4.78
C ALA A 70 -16.13 6.83 4.88
N ARG A 71 -15.79 7.92 5.58
CA ARG A 71 -16.62 9.13 5.75
C ARG A 71 -16.15 10.32 4.92
N GLY A 72 -15.18 10.11 4.03
CA GLY A 72 -14.63 11.17 3.19
C GLY A 72 -13.90 12.28 3.97
N VAL A 73 -13.50 12.04 5.23
CA VAL A 73 -12.76 12.99 6.04
C VAL A 73 -11.29 12.98 5.61
N ARG A 74 -10.83 14.09 5.02
CA ARG A 74 -9.43 14.25 4.64
C ARG A 74 -8.53 14.26 5.88
N HIS A 75 -7.48 13.45 5.86
CA HIS A 75 -6.55 13.31 6.99
C HIS A 75 -5.11 13.16 6.51
N VAL A 76 -4.17 13.32 7.44
CA VAL A 76 -2.74 13.05 7.23
C VAL A 76 -2.25 12.28 8.45
N LEU A 77 -1.63 11.13 8.23
CA LEU A 77 -0.98 10.36 9.29
C LEU A 77 0.47 10.84 9.45
N VAL A 78 0.79 11.38 10.63
CA VAL A 78 2.14 11.86 10.96
C VAL A 78 2.75 10.91 11.99
N GLY A 79 3.91 10.32 11.69
CA GLY A 79 4.65 9.43 12.61
C GLY A 79 4.23 7.96 12.59
N GLY A 80 3.41 7.53 11.64
CA GLY A 80 3.11 6.11 11.36
C GLY A 80 4.28 5.41 10.64
N LYS A 81 4.01 4.28 9.98
CA LYS A 81 4.97 3.69 9.04
C LYS A 81 5.48 4.78 8.12
N THR A 82 6.79 4.81 7.88
CA THR A 82 7.35 5.79 6.95
C THR A 82 6.73 5.59 5.58
N PHE A 83 6.74 6.61 4.73
CA PHE A 83 6.24 6.50 3.35
C PHE A 83 6.81 5.26 2.64
N HIS A 84 8.09 4.97 2.91
CA HIS A 84 8.81 3.85 2.30
C HIS A 84 8.40 2.47 2.80
N ASP A 85 7.78 2.38 3.98
CA ASP A 85 7.34 1.10 4.59
C ASP A 85 5.89 0.75 4.24
N ARG A 86 5.26 1.53 3.35
CA ARG A 86 3.92 1.25 2.85
C ARG A 86 3.99 0.17 1.76
N GLU A 87 3.06 -0.77 1.79
CA GLU A 87 3.01 -1.90 0.86
C GLU A 87 2.98 -1.44 -0.60
N GLU A 88 2.24 -0.37 -0.90
CA GLU A 88 2.15 0.20 -2.24
C GLU A 88 3.50 0.75 -2.73
N VAL A 89 4.24 1.39 -1.82
CA VAL A 89 5.57 1.96 -2.11
C VAL A 89 6.60 0.84 -2.28
N GLU A 90 6.57 -0.17 -1.42
CA GLU A 90 7.42 -1.37 -1.54
C GLU A 90 7.15 -2.12 -2.85
N THR A 91 5.88 -2.25 -3.25
CA THR A 91 5.48 -2.87 -4.52
C THR A 91 6.07 -2.13 -5.72
N ILE A 92 5.94 -0.79 -5.74
CA ILE A 92 6.51 0.05 -6.80
C ILE A 92 8.04 -0.02 -6.79
N ARG A 93 8.66 0.01 -5.61
CA ARG A 93 10.12 -0.09 -5.47
C ARG A 93 10.65 -1.41 -5.99
N ALA A 94 10.00 -2.52 -5.67
CA ALA A 94 10.35 -3.84 -6.20
C ALA A 94 10.26 -3.87 -7.73
N ALA A 95 9.19 -3.32 -8.30
CA ALA A 95 9.02 -3.26 -9.75
C ALA A 95 10.10 -2.41 -10.44
N LEU A 96 10.42 -1.24 -9.90
CA LEU A 96 11.49 -0.40 -10.44
C LEU A 96 12.85 -1.08 -10.33
N ALA A 97 13.12 -1.76 -9.22
CA ALA A 97 14.35 -2.55 -9.06
C ALA A 97 14.43 -3.71 -10.07
N ALA A 98 13.33 -4.44 -10.28
CA ALA A 98 13.26 -5.51 -11.27
C ALA A 98 13.45 -5.01 -12.72
N ILE A 99 12.99 -3.79 -13.01
CA ILE A 99 13.20 -3.15 -14.31
C ILE A 99 14.66 -2.72 -14.46
N GLU A 100 15.27 -2.10 -13.45
CA GLU A 100 16.65 -1.60 -13.54
C GLU A 100 17.67 -2.73 -13.49
N TRP A 101 17.49 -3.68 -12.59
CA TRP A 101 18.40 -4.82 -12.37
C TRP A 101 17.71 -6.16 -12.62
N PRO A 102 17.55 -6.60 -13.88
CA PRO A 102 16.86 -7.84 -14.22
C PRO A 102 17.55 -9.10 -13.69
N ASP A 103 18.84 -9.02 -13.34
CA ASP A 103 19.59 -10.09 -12.67
C ASP A 103 19.28 -10.22 -11.17
N ASP A 104 18.61 -9.25 -10.56
CA ASP A 104 18.10 -9.35 -9.19
C ASP A 104 16.81 -10.18 -9.17
N GLU A 105 16.99 -11.49 -9.09
CA GLU A 105 15.89 -12.46 -9.09
C GLU A 105 14.89 -12.20 -7.95
N LEU A 106 15.36 -11.65 -6.80
CA LEU A 106 14.49 -11.37 -5.66
C LEU A 106 13.52 -10.23 -5.96
N SER A 107 14.01 -9.14 -6.56
CA SER A 107 13.17 -8.02 -6.96
C SER A 107 12.18 -8.41 -8.07
N VAL A 108 12.60 -9.25 -9.02
CA VAL A 108 11.70 -9.79 -10.05
C VAL A 108 10.62 -10.67 -9.40
N PHE A 109 10.99 -11.60 -8.52
CA PHE A 109 10.04 -12.44 -7.77
C PHE A 109 9.06 -11.60 -6.94
N ALA A 110 9.55 -10.61 -6.17
CA ALA A 110 8.71 -9.72 -5.38
C ALA A 110 7.70 -8.95 -6.24
N THR A 111 8.12 -8.54 -7.44
CA THR A 111 7.24 -7.86 -8.40
C THR A 111 6.14 -8.78 -8.93
N LEU A 112 6.48 -10.02 -9.29
CA LEU A 112 5.53 -11.01 -9.80
C LEU A 112 4.49 -11.40 -8.73
N ARG A 113 4.93 -11.60 -7.49
CA ARG A 113 4.09 -11.97 -6.35
C ARG A 113 3.27 -10.79 -5.82
N GLY A 114 3.83 -9.57 -5.92
CA GLY A 114 3.23 -8.35 -5.37
C GLY A 114 1.94 -7.92 -6.07
N ALA A 115 1.32 -6.86 -5.55
CA ALA A 115 0.00 -6.39 -5.96
C ALA A 115 -0.12 -6.00 -7.45
N LEU A 116 1.00 -5.76 -8.16
CA LEU A 116 0.98 -5.42 -9.59
C LEU A 116 0.55 -6.59 -10.48
N PHE A 117 1.02 -7.81 -10.17
CA PHE A 117 0.72 -9.00 -10.96
C PHE A 117 -0.04 -10.05 -10.17
N ALA A 118 0.09 -10.06 -8.84
CA ALA A 118 -0.62 -10.93 -7.90
C ALA A 118 -0.59 -12.43 -8.27
N ILE A 119 0.57 -12.91 -8.75
CA ILE A 119 0.74 -14.30 -9.14
C ILE A 119 0.80 -15.16 -7.88
N GLY A 120 0.07 -16.27 -7.89
CA GLY A 120 -0.03 -17.20 -6.76
C GLY A 120 1.28 -17.93 -6.45
N ASP A 121 1.43 -18.34 -5.19
CA ASP A 121 2.64 -19.04 -4.73
C ASP A 121 2.79 -20.41 -5.42
N GLU A 122 1.70 -21.04 -5.85
CA GLU A 122 1.70 -22.35 -6.51
C GLU A 122 2.34 -22.24 -7.92
N GLU A 123 1.90 -21.29 -8.72
CA GLU A 123 2.45 -21.05 -10.07
C GLU A 123 3.91 -20.61 -9.99
N LEU A 124 4.26 -19.75 -9.01
CA LEU A 124 5.64 -19.32 -8.78
C LEU A 124 6.54 -20.48 -8.39
N LEU A 125 6.06 -21.41 -7.54
CA LEU A 125 6.79 -22.59 -7.14
C LEU A 125 6.98 -23.55 -8.33
N GLU A 126 5.94 -23.78 -9.12
CA GLU A 126 6.03 -24.63 -10.31
C GLU A 126 7.04 -24.09 -11.32
N TRP A 127 7.01 -22.77 -11.57
CA TRP A 127 8.03 -22.11 -12.39
C TRP A 127 9.44 -22.33 -11.84
N LYS A 128 9.63 -22.19 -10.53
CA LYS A 128 10.92 -22.33 -9.86
C LYS A 128 11.45 -23.77 -9.90
N LEU A 129 10.57 -24.75 -9.82
CA LEU A 129 10.93 -26.18 -9.87
C LEU A 129 11.12 -26.70 -11.31
N GLY A 130 10.74 -25.93 -12.32
CA GLY A 130 10.88 -26.30 -13.72
C GLY A 130 12.33 -26.48 -14.16
N SER A 131 12.53 -27.19 -15.28
CA SER A 131 13.86 -27.49 -15.78
C SER A 131 14.60 -26.24 -16.27
N ARG A 132 15.78 -25.98 -15.71
CA ARG A 132 16.65 -24.88 -16.13
C ARG A 132 17.12 -24.97 -17.58
N GLU A 133 17.23 -26.17 -18.14
CA GLU A 133 17.58 -26.40 -19.55
C GLU A 133 16.53 -25.84 -20.50
N HIS A 134 15.28 -25.73 -20.04
CA HIS A 134 14.16 -25.15 -20.76
C HIS A 134 13.88 -23.69 -20.39
N GLY A 135 14.72 -23.05 -19.57
CA GLY A 135 14.58 -21.65 -19.15
C GLY A 135 13.69 -21.43 -17.92
N PHE A 136 13.21 -22.50 -17.27
CA PHE A 136 12.54 -22.43 -15.98
C PHE A 136 13.54 -22.37 -14.81
N GLY A 137 13.04 -22.24 -13.59
CA GLY A 137 13.85 -22.23 -12.37
C GLY A 137 14.50 -20.89 -12.04
N VAL A 138 14.31 -19.87 -12.89
CA VAL A 138 14.82 -18.51 -12.69
C VAL A 138 13.73 -17.49 -13.01
N PHE A 139 13.57 -16.50 -12.16
CA PHE A 139 12.71 -15.34 -12.46
C PHE A 139 13.57 -14.27 -13.12
N HIS A 140 13.67 -14.29 -14.45
CA HIS A 140 14.54 -13.38 -15.17
C HIS A 140 13.90 -12.95 -16.50
N PRO A 141 13.72 -11.62 -16.74
CA PRO A 141 13.05 -11.09 -17.93
C PRO A 141 13.69 -11.47 -19.27
N PHE A 142 14.99 -11.80 -19.29
CA PHE A 142 15.72 -12.18 -20.50
C PHE A 142 16.01 -13.68 -20.62
N ARG A 143 15.51 -14.49 -19.67
CA ARG A 143 15.66 -15.96 -19.66
C ARG A 143 14.28 -16.61 -19.59
N ILE A 144 13.45 -16.27 -20.57
CA ILE A 144 12.08 -16.78 -20.66
C ILE A 144 12.08 -18.05 -21.49
N PRO A 145 11.40 -19.14 -21.08
CA PRO A 145 11.26 -20.34 -21.88
C PRO A 145 10.67 -20.06 -23.27
N ALA A 146 11.15 -20.73 -24.28
CA ALA A 146 10.61 -20.62 -25.64
C ALA A 146 9.15 -21.10 -25.73
N THR A 147 8.80 -22.08 -24.91
CA THR A 147 7.43 -22.61 -24.81
C THR A 147 7.00 -22.57 -23.35
N ILE A 148 5.93 -21.84 -23.06
CA ILE A 148 5.35 -21.72 -21.72
C ILE A 148 4.01 -22.46 -21.72
N PRO A 149 3.78 -23.39 -20.78
CA PRO A 149 2.48 -24.02 -20.60
C PRO A 149 1.40 -22.96 -20.35
N PRO A 150 0.14 -23.16 -20.81
CA PRO A 150 -0.92 -22.16 -20.67
C PRO A 150 -1.16 -21.71 -19.22
N HIS A 151 -1.07 -22.61 -18.24
CA HIS A 151 -1.25 -22.30 -16.83
C HIS A 151 -0.12 -21.46 -16.21
N LEU A 152 1.10 -21.46 -16.81
CA LEU A 152 2.22 -20.61 -16.42
C LEU A 152 2.33 -19.31 -17.26
N SER A 153 1.42 -19.10 -18.20
CA SER A 153 1.33 -17.85 -18.96
C SER A 153 1.21 -16.59 -18.08
N PRO A 154 0.53 -16.61 -16.92
CA PRO A 154 0.51 -15.48 -15.98
C PRO A 154 1.90 -15.03 -15.52
N ILE A 155 2.93 -15.88 -15.55
CA ILE A 155 4.32 -15.51 -15.23
C ILE A 155 5.06 -15.02 -16.46
N GLY A 156 4.88 -15.71 -17.59
CA GLY A 156 5.57 -15.38 -18.84
C GLY A 156 5.27 -13.97 -19.34
N SER A 157 4.00 -13.57 -19.31
CA SER A 157 3.57 -12.25 -19.80
C SER A 157 4.16 -11.08 -18.99
N PRO A 158 4.12 -11.06 -17.64
CA PRO A 158 4.82 -10.07 -16.83
C PRO A 158 6.33 -10.03 -17.06
N LEU A 159 7.00 -11.18 -17.19
CA LEU A 159 8.44 -11.22 -17.50
C LEU A 159 8.74 -10.56 -18.85
N GLN A 160 7.92 -10.81 -19.87
CA GLN A 160 8.03 -10.14 -21.17
C GLN A 160 7.81 -8.64 -21.06
N LEU A 161 6.83 -8.21 -20.25
CA LEU A 161 6.58 -6.79 -19.98
C LEU A 161 7.78 -6.13 -19.32
N LEU A 162 8.35 -6.75 -18.29
CA LEU A 162 9.57 -6.25 -17.62
C LEU A 162 10.73 -6.11 -18.61
N GLN A 163 10.90 -7.08 -19.52
CA GLN A 163 11.89 -7.01 -20.59
C GLN A 163 11.64 -5.83 -21.54
N GLN A 164 10.39 -5.62 -21.94
CA GLN A 164 10.02 -4.51 -22.82
C GLN A 164 10.28 -3.15 -22.20
N VAL A 165 9.96 -2.98 -20.92
CA VAL A 165 10.16 -1.72 -20.17
C VAL A 165 11.65 -1.48 -19.89
N HIS A 166 12.43 -2.53 -19.59
CA HIS A 166 13.86 -2.41 -19.36
C HIS A 166 14.63 -1.85 -20.56
N ARG A 167 14.30 -2.31 -21.79
CA ARG A 167 15.06 -1.92 -23.00
C ARG A 167 15.13 -0.41 -23.25
N PRO A 168 14.03 0.37 -23.19
CA PRO A 168 14.04 1.80 -23.46
C PRO A 168 14.37 2.67 -22.25
N ARG A 169 14.55 2.13 -21.04
CA ARG A 169 14.62 2.87 -19.78
C ARG A 169 15.60 4.06 -19.74
N ASN A 170 16.68 3.98 -20.55
CA ASN A 170 17.68 5.05 -20.66
C ASN A 170 17.47 5.94 -21.90
N ASN A 171 16.47 5.68 -22.74
CA ASN A 171 16.24 6.36 -24.02
C ASN A 171 14.94 7.15 -24.04
N VAL A 172 14.11 7.00 -23.00
CA VAL A 172 12.84 7.74 -22.87
C VAL A 172 13.00 8.69 -21.68
N PRO A 173 12.79 10.02 -21.91
CA PRO A 173 12.84 11.00 -20.84
C PRO A 173 11.66 10.87 -19.89
#